data_6d7c9f524f2c89e69259bcc012002cdf
#
_entry.id   6d7c9f524f2c89e69259bcc012002cdf
#
_cell.length_a   1.000
_cell.length_b   1.000
_cell.length_c   1.000
_cell.angle_alpha   90.00
_cell.angle_beta   90.00
_cell.angle_gamma   90.00
#
_symmetry.space_group_name_H-M   'P 1'
#
loop_
_entity.id
_entity.type
_entity.pdbx_description
1 polymer ?
#
loop_
_entity_poly.entity_id
_entity_poly.type
_entity_poly.pdbx_seq_one_letter_code
_entity_poly.pdbx_strand_id
1 'polypeptide(L)'
;MSSDDLLKKVKKLREITGVGFKDCKNAIDETKGDIEKSIELLRKKGIAKAGKRMERIAAEGLVCIHEQDNKFSMVEINSETDFVAKNIEFINFAEEVSKLSLIKSGKMEDILQTTMANKKKYKII
;
A
#
# COMPACT_ATOMS: atom_id res chain seq x y z
N MET A 1 -2.06 32.08 -0.54
CA MET A 1 -3.02 30.98 -0.32
C MET A 1 -3.65 31.17 1.05
N SER A 2 -4.97 31.23 1.12
CA SER A 2 -5.64 31.36 2.42
C SER A 2 -5.51 30.06 3.23
N SER A 3 -5.61 30.17 4.55
CA SER A 3 -5.54 29.00 5.45
C SER A 3 -6.60 27.94 5.10
N ASP A 4 -7.80 28.39 4.72
CA ASP A 4 -8.90 27.51 4.33
C ASP A 4 -8.65 26.79 2.99
N ASP A 5 -8.02 27.45 2.05
CA ASP A 5 -7.65 26.86 0.77
C ASP A 5 -6.56 25.80 0.94
N LEU A 6 -5.59 26.07 1.80
CA LEU A 6 -4.56 25.11 2.18
C LEU A 6 -5.18 23.86 2.81
N LEU A 7 -6.08 24.00 3.76
CA LEU A 7 -6.75 22.88 4.43
C LEU A 7 -7.58 22.04 3.46
N LYS A 8 -8.29 22.67 2.53
CA LYS A 8 -9.05 21.96 1.48
C LYS A 8 -8.13 21.12 0.60
N LYS A 9 -7.00 21.68 0.18
CA LYS A 9 -6.01 20.96 -0.63
C LYS A 9 -5.37 19.81 0.13
N VAL A 10 -5.03 19.99 1.39
CA VAL A 10 -4.50 18.92 2.25
C VAL A 10 -5.49 17.78 2.44
N LYS A 11 -6.78 18.10 2.70
CA LYS A 11 -7.85 17.10 2.80
C LYS A 11 -7.99 16.31 1.50
N LYS A 12 -8.07 17.00 0.36
CA LYS A 12 -8.17 16.37 -0.96
C LYS A 12 -6.97 15.46 -1.25
N LEU A 13 -5.75 15.93 -0.96
CA LEU A 13 -4.54 15.13 -1.15
C LEU A 13 -4.55 13.88 -0.27
N ARG A 14 -5.02 13.99 0.98
CA ARG A 14 -5.16 12.86 1.89
C ARG A 14 -6.19 11.84 1.41
N GLU A 15 -7.33 12.29 0.89
CA GLU A 15 -8.34 11.40 0.30
C GLU A 15 -7.80 10.61 -0.89
N ILE A 16 -6.99 11.25 -1.74
CA ILE A 16 -6.40 10.62 -2.92
C ILE A 16 -5.28 9.63 -2.54
N THR A 17 -4.42 10.00 -1.60
CA THR A 17 -3.18 9.27 -1.32
C THR A 17 -3.24 8.35 -0.10
N GLY A 18 -4.18 8.60 0.83
CA GLY A 18 -4.23 7.90 2.12
C GLY A 18 -3.08 8.23 3.07
N VAL A 19 -2.21 9.19 2.72
CA VAL A 19 -1.05 9.59 3.51
C VAL A 19 -1.48 10.48 4.70
N GLY A 20 -0.71 10.47 5.78
CA GLY A 20 -1.01 11.23 6.98
C GLY A 20 -1.04 12.75 6.74
N PHE A 21 -1.81 13.47 7.55
CA PHE A 21 -2.05 14.92 7.41
C PHE A 21 -0.75 15.74 7.35
N LYS A 22 0.21 15.44 8.21
CA LYS A 22 1.49 16.15 8.28
C LYS A 22 2.29 16.04 6.97
N ASP A 23 2.39 14.83 6.42
CA ASP A 23 3.11 14.61 5.18
C ASP A 23 2.38 15.24 3.98
N CYS A 24 1.05 15.20 3.95
CA CYS A 24 0.25 15.88 2.93
C CYS A 24 0.43 17.41 3.01
N LYS A 25 0.40 17.99 4.21
CA LYS A 25 0.63 19.42 4.40
C LYS A 25 2.01 19.83 3.90
N ASN A 26 3.05 19.11 4.31
CA ASN A 26 4.42 19.39 3.90
C ASN A 26 4.57 19.31 2.36
N ALA A 27 3.94 18.32 1.73
CA ALA A 27 3.98 18.18 0.27
C ALA A 27 3.28 19.34 -0.45
N ILE A 28 2.13 19.81 0.05
CA ILE A 28 1.43 20.98 -0.49
C ILE A 28 2.26 22.24 -0.32
N ASP A 29 2.91 22.43 0.82
CA ASP A 29 3.79 23.57 1.07
C ASP A 29 5.01 23.56 0.14
N GLU A 30 5.69 22.44 -0.02
CA GLU A 30 6.84 22.28 -0.92
C GLU A 30 6.47 22.53 -2.39
N THR A 31 5.29 22.13 -2.81
CA THR A 31 4.82 22.28 -4.20
C THR A 31 4.01 23.55 -4.45
N LYS A 32 3.96 24.45 -3.47
CA LYS A 32 3.21 25.71 -3.53
C LYS A 32 1.73 25.51 -3.90
N GLY A 33 1.13 24.45 -3.39
CA GLY A 33 -0.28 24.16 -3.57
C GLY A 33 -0.64 23.35 -4.82
N ASP A 34 0.33 22.81 -5.54
CA ASP A 34 0.12 21.95 -6.70
C ASP A 34 -0.16 20.50 -6.23
N ILE A 35 -1.39 20.03 -6.46
CA ILE A 35 -1.82 18.71 -5.99
C ILE A 35 -1.13 17.57 -6.74
N GLU A 36 -0.96 17.68 -8.06
CA GLU A 36 -0.34 16.63 -8.88
C GLU A 36 1.13 16.45 -8.52
N LYS A 37 1.87 17.54 -8.39
CA LYS A 37 3.25 17.50 -7.93
C LYS A 37 3.37 16.99 -6.49
N SER A 38 2.40 17.29 -5.64
CA SER A 38 2.36 16.77 -4.27
C SER A 38 2.16 15.25 -4.24
N ILE A 39 1.31 14.70 -5.10
CA ILE A 39 1.13 13.25 -5.25
C ILE A 39 2.44 12.59 -5.67
N GLU A 40 3.12 13.14 -6.66
CA GLU A 40 4.39 12.62 -7.14
C GLU A 40 5.49 12.71 -6.07
N LEU A 41 5.57 13.83 -5.36
CA LEU A 41 6.50 14.01 -4.24
C LEU A 41 6.26 13.00 -3.12
N LEU A 42 5.00 12.78 -2.73
CA LEU A 42 4.64 11.78 -1.72
C LEU A 42 4.97 10.36 -2.17
N ARG A 43 4.76 10.06 -3.46
CA ARG A 43 5.14 8.77 -4.02
C ARG A 43 6.65 8.52 -3.94
N LYS A 44 7.46 9.50 -4.34
CA LYS A 44 8.94 9.42 -4.24
C LYS A 44 9.40 9.24 -2.79
N LYS A 45 8.83 10.01 -1.86
CA LYS A 45 9.12 9.88 -0.42
C LYS A 45 8.68 8.52 0.14
N GLY A 46 7.55 7.98 -0.32
CA GLY A 46 7.06 6.65 0.03
C GLY A 46 8.00 5.54 -0.43
N ILE A 47 8.49 5.60 -1.65
CA ILE A 47 9.47 4.64 -2.19
C ILE A 47 10.76 4.67 -1.36
N ALA A 48 11.27 5.85 -1.00
CA ALA A 48 12.47 5.98 -0.18
C ALA A 48 12.28 5.40 1.23
N LYS A 49 11.11 5.60 1.85
CA LYS A 49 10.76 5.00 3.15
C LYS A 49 10.62 3.47 3.05
N ALA A 50 10.03 2.95 1.97
CA ALA A 50 9.90 1.53 1.73
C ALA A 50 11.27 0.86 1.60
N GLY A 51 12.21 1.46 0.85
CA GLY A 51 13.58 0.97 0.74
C GLY A 51 14.28 0.79 2.10
N LYS A 52 14.15 1.78 2.97
CA LYS A 52 14.70 1.69 4.34
C LYS A 52 14.04 0.61 5.20
N ARG A 53 12.76 0.30 4.95
CA ARG A 53 12.04 -0.75 5.68
C ARG A 53 12.38 -2.15 5.20
N MET A 54 12.86 -2.32 4.00
CA MET A 54 13.24 -3.64 3.46
C MET A 54 14.38 -4.31 4.24
N GLU A 55 15.16 -3.55 5.00
CA GLU A 55 16.21 -4.07 5.87
C GLU A 55 15.68 -4.64 7.20
N ARG A 56 14.40 -4.45 7.50
CA ARG A 56 13.80 -4.95 8.73
C ARG A 56 13.48 -6.43 8.63
N ILE A 57 13.71 -7.16 9.73
CA ILE A 57 13.38 -8.58 9.82
C ILE A 57 11.86 -8.73 9.93
N ALA A 58 11.27 -9.51 9.03
CA ALA A 58 9.86 -9.90 9.03
C ALA A 58 9.77 -11.42 9.17
N ALA A 59 9.77 -11.89 10.42
CA ALA A 59 9.79 -13.32 10.75
C ALA A 59 8.40 -13.88 11.10
N GLU A 60 7.43 -13.00 11.34
CA GLU A 60 6.02 -13.35 11.54
C GLU A 60 5.25 -13.26 10.24
N GLY A 61 3.99 -13.63 10.21
CA GLY A 61 3.16 -13.50 9.04
C GLY A 61 2.07 -14.56 8.94
N LEU A 62 1.58 -14.75 7.71
CA LEU A 62 0.52 -15.69 7.38
C LEU A 62 0.89 -16.53 6.17
N VAL A 63 0.42 -17.77 6.16
CA VAL A 63 0.32 -18.61 4.96
C VAL A 63 -1.15 -18.68 4.57
N CYS A 64 -1.46 -18.26 3.36
CA CYS A 64 -2.82 -18.32 2.80
C CYS A 64 -2.87 -19.29 1.64
N ILE A 65 -3.94 -20.10 1.62
CA ILE A 65 -4.23 -21.06 0.55
C ILE A 65 -5.55 -20.63 -0.07
N HIS A 66 -5.59 -20.61 -1.39
CA HIS A 66 -6.81 -20.39 -2.16
C HIS A 66 -7.01 -21.50 -3.19
N GLU A 67 -8.24 -21.97 -3.29
CA GLU A 67 -8.66 -23.00 -4.23
C GLU A 67 -9.77 -22.47 -5.13
N GLN A 68 -9.62 -22.69 -6.42
CA GLN A 68 -10.65 -22.40 -7.42
C GLN A 68 -10.43 -23.28 -8.66
N ASP A 69 -11.50 -23.91 -9.16
CA ASP A 69 -11.50 -24.69 -10.41
C ASP A 69 -10.40 -25.77 -10.46
N ASN A 70 -10.25 -26.54 -9.39
CA ASN A 70 -9.20 -27.56 -9.20
C ASN A 70 -7.76 -27.03 -9.28
N LYS A 71 -7.59 -25.73 -9.07
CA LYS A 71 -6.29 -25.08 -8.94
C LYS A 71 -6.11 -24.58 -7.52
N PHE A 72 -4.87 -24.60 -7.05
CA PHE A 72 -4.50 -24.17 -5.72
C PHE A 72 -3.40 -23.13 -5.81
N SER A 73 -3.47 -22.14 -4.94
CA SER A 73 -2.33 -21.26 -4.66
C SER A 73 -2.00 -21.30 -3.17
N MET A 74 -0.73 -21.16 -2.85
CA MET A 74 -0.23 -20.99 -1.51
C MET A 74 0.71 -19.82 -1.51
N VAL A 75 0.48 -18.85 -0.62
CA VAL A 75 1.33 -17.68 -0.47
C VAL A 75 1.72 -17.49 0.98
N GLU A 76 2.97 -17.14 1.21
CA GLU A 76 3.49 -16.68 2.50
C GLU A 76 3.69 -15.18 2.43
N ILE A 77 3.10 -14.45 3.39
CA ILE A 77 3.25 -13.01 3.51
C ILE A 77 3.77 -12.71 4.90
N ASN A 78 4.96 -12.15 4.97
CA ASN A 78 5.65 -11.88 6.22
C ASN A 78 5.31 -10.49 6.77
N SER A 79 5.34 -10.38 8.09
CA SER A 79 5.18 -9.15 8.84
C SER A 79 6.26 -9.03 9.91
N GLU A 80 6.49 -7.81 10.41
CA GLU A 80 7.47 -7.58 11.46
C GLU A 80 7.01 -8.13 12.82
N THR A 81 5.70 -8.16 13.07
CA THR A 81 5.11 -8.61 14.34
C THR A 81 3.90 -9.53 14.14
N ASP A 82 3.61 -10.33 15.15
CA ASP A 82 2.40 -11.16 15.20
C ASP A 82 1.12 -10.31 15.34
N PHE A 83 1.20 -9.13 15.93
CA PHE A 83 0.08 -8.18 15.99
C PHE A 83 -0.39 -7.76 14.60
N VAL A 84 0.54 -7.49 13.70
CA VAL A 84 0.23 -7.19 12.28
C VAL A 84 -0.39 -8.42 11.63
N ALA A 85 0.17 -9.60 11.82
CA ALA A 85 -0.34 -10.84 11.24
C ALA A 85 -1.78 -11.17 11.68
N LYS A 86 -2.20 -10.75 12.85
CA LYS A 86 -3.55 -10.92 13.40
C LYS A 86 -4.53 -9.80 13.01
N ASN A 87 -4.04 -8.71 12.40
CA ASN A 87 -4.87 -7.59 11.99
C ASN A 87 -5.75 -8.00 10.79
N ILE A 88 -7.05 -7.65 10.86
CA ILE A 88 -8.01 -8.02 9.80
C ILE A 88 -7.64 -7.44 8.42
N GLU A 89 -7.07 -6.26 8.37
CA GLU A 89 -6.63 -5.66 7.10
C GLU A 89 -5.47 -6.43 6.48
N PHE A 90 -4.54 -6.93 7.30
CA PHE A 90 -3.44 -7.78 6.85
C PHE A 90 -3.95 -9.14 6.37
N ILE A 91 -4.88 -9.75 7.10
CA ILE A 91 -5.50 -11.02 6.73
C ILE A 91 -6.23 -10.89 5.38
N ASN A 92 -7.04 -9.85 5.21
CA ASN A 92 -7.74 -9.59 3.95
C ASN A 92 -6.77 -9.35 2.79
N PHE A 93 -5.69 -8.64 3.04
CA PHE A 93 -4.63 -8.44 2.06
C PHE A 93 -3.99 -9.78 1.65
N ALA A 94 -3.65 -10.62 2.61
CA ALA A 94 -3.05 -11.94 2.35
C ALA A 94 -3.99 -12.85 1.56
N GLU A 95 -5.27 -12.87 1.87
CA GLU A 95 -6.29 -13.61 1.12
C GLU A 95 -6.42 -13.10 -0.32
N GLU A 96 -6.43 -11.79 -0.51
CA GLU A 96 -6.50 -11.18 -1.85
C GLU A 96 -5.26 -11.51 -2.68
N VAL A 97 -4.06 -11.48 -2.11
CA VAL A 97 -2.83 -11.91 -2.77
C VAL A 97 -2.88 -13.38 -3.17
N SER A 98 -3.42 -14.25 -2.33
CA SER A 98 -3.56 -15.67 -2.64
C SER A 98 -4.48 -15.91 -3.84
N LYS A 99 -5.59 -15.17 -3.95
CA LYS A 99 -6.49 -15.21 -5.12
C LYS A 99 -5.81 -14.73 -6.39
N LEU A 100 -5.07 -13.62 -6.32
CA LEU A 100 -4.30 -13.08 -7.44
C LEU A 100 -3.22 -14.05 -7.90
N SER A 101 -2.54 -14.70 -6.97
CA SER A 101 -1.51 -15.71 -7.27
C SER A 101 -2.07 -16.86 -8.10
N LEU A 102 -3.30 -17.28 -7.82
CA LEU A 102 -3.98 -18.32 -8.60
C LEU A 102 -4.28 -17.86 -10.04
N ILE A 103 -4.76 -16.62 -10.19
CA ILE A 103 -5.13 -16.04 -11.50
C ILE A 103 -3.89 -15.75 -12.35
N LYS A 104 -2.81 -15.26 -11.72
CA LYS A 104 -1.57 -14.81 -12.38
C LYS A 104 -0.49 -15.89 -12.50
N SER A 105 -0.85 -17.15 -12.44
CA SER A 105 0.09 -18.29 -12.56
C SER A 105 1.26 -18.29 -11.56
N GLY A 106 1.13 -17.60 -10.43
CA GLY A 106 2.10 -17.62 -9.33
C GLY A 106 3.42 -16.89 -9.56
N LYS A 107 3.59 -16.17 -10.65
CA LYS A 107 4.80 -15.36 -10.86
C LYS A 107 4.79 -14.11 -10.01
N MET A 108 5.78 -13.94 -9.16
CA MET A 108 5.87 -12.83 -8.21
C MET A 108 5.82 -11.46 -8.90
N GLU A 109 6.51 -11.28 -10.01
CA GLU A 109 6.54 -10.03 -10.77
C GLU A 109 5.15 -9.63 -11.28
N ASP A 110 4.38 -10.58 -11.81
CA ASP A 110 3.02 -10.35 -12.29
C ASP A 110 2.07 -9.99 -11.16
N ILE A 111 2.22 -10.63 -10.00
CA ILE A 111 1.42 -10.36 -8.80
C ILE A 111 1.70 -8.94 -8.29
N LEU A 112 2.97 -8.55 -8.18
CA LEU A 112 3.38 -7.23 -7.69
C LEU A 112 2.91 -6.08 -8.59
N GLN A 113 2.79 -6.32 -9.89
CA GLN A 113 2.31 -5.32 -10.85
C GLN A 113 0.79 -5.25 -10.96
N THR A 114 0.08 -6.25 -10.43
CA THR A 114 -1.39 -6.29 -10.50
C THR A 114 -2.00 -5.28 -9.53
N THR A 115 -2.95 -4.49 -10.01
CA THR A 115 -3.72 -3.60 -9.17
C THR A 115 -4.75 -4.39 -8.39
N MET A 116 -4.71 -4.31 -7.06
CA MET A 116 -5.71 -4.92 -6.21
C MET A 116 -7.07 -4.24 -6.33
N ALA A 117 -8.14 -4.99 -6.05
CA ALA A 117 -9.52 -4.51 -6.16
C ALA A 117 -9.77 -3.26 -5.31
N ASN A 118 -9.11 -3.12 -4.17
CA ASN A 118 -9.16 -1.92 -3.33
C ASN A 118 -7.93 -1.04 -3.52
N LYS A 119 -7.91 -0.27 -4.61
CA LYS A 119 -6.81 0.64 -4.98
C LYS A 119 -6.40 1.65 -3.92
N LYS A 120 -7.29 1.96 -2.95
CA LYS A 120 -7.02 2.95 -1.91
C LYS A 120 -6.24 2.39 -0.72
N LYS A 121 -6.39 1.10 -0.41
CA LYS A 121 -5.83 0.47 0.80
C LYS A 121 -4.52 -0.26 0.58
N TYR A 122 -4.34 -0.87 -0.57
CA TYR A 122 -3.23 -1.79 -0.84
C TYR A 122 -2.48 -1.37 -2.10
N LYS A 123 -1.83 -0.23 -2.06
CA LYS A 123 -0.77 0.03 -3.02
C LYS A 123 0.44 -0.78 -2.58
N ILE A 124 0.71 -1.85 -3.30
CA ILE A 124 2.04 -2.45 -3.28
C ILE A 124 2.96 -1.41 -3.90
N ILE A 125 3.77 -0.79 -3.07
CA ILE A 125 4.78 0.17 -3.47
C ILE A 125 6.02 -0.61 -3.88
#